data_aebb6c8991b08e360b5a0e0fccfe46f6
#
_entry.id   aebb6c8991b08e360b5a0e0fccfe46f6
#
_cell.length_a   1.000
_cell.length_b   1.000
_cell.length_c   1.000
_cell.angle_alpha   90.00
_cell.angle_beta   90.00
_cell.angle_gamma   90.00
#
_symmetry.space_group_name_H-M   'P 1'
#
loop_
_entity.id
_entity.type
_entity.pdbx_description
1 polymer ?
#
loop_
_entity_poly.entity_id
_entity_poly.type
_entity_poly.pdbx_seq_one_letter_code
_entity_poly.pdbx_strand_id
1 'polypeptide(L)'
;MKCLWISLLLVLGGLNVACSDTSEEAVSIFAASSLIEVLPDLLSSYEEESGVDITIVYGGSNHLGAQIKDGAPIDLYLTADIELLDPRIERVDELIFASNYITLAVPVGSEKNISSITDLTRVGLDIAVCAKEVPCGKAAEELGVVIAADTYEPSVRSVISRLTLGEVDLGVVYATDTISEPRITSVWPENPMCPCVDYHGVSFTSRGSEIAVHLVSEESREILTQYGFLSP
;
A
#
# COMPACT_ATOMS: atom_id res chain seq x y z
N MET A 1 -41.14 70.16 -40.36
CA MET A 1 -39.90 69.97 -39.60
C MET A 1 -40.02 68.58 -38.97
N LYS A 2 -39.26 67.61 -39.55
CA LYS A 2 -39.25 66.22 -39.08
C LYS A 2 -37.89 65.90 -38.47
N CYS A 3 -37.82 65.71 -37.14
CA CYS A 3 -36.59 65.30 -36.49
C CYS A 3 -36.46 63.77 -36.63
N LEU A 4 -35.35 63.38 -37.25
CA LEU A 4 -34.93 61.95 -37.38
C LEU A 4 -34.07 61.58 -36.18
N TRP A 5 -34.54 60.62 -35.38
CA TRP A 5 -33.75 60.03 -34.29
C TRP A 5 -32.99 58.82 -34.83
N ILE A 6 -31.68 58.90 -34.86
CA ILE A 6 -30.81 57.76 -35.16
C ILE A 6 -30.44 57.08 -33.87
N SER A 7 -30.97 55.89 -33.68
CA SER A 7 -30.58 55.01 -32.54
C SER A 7 -29.30 54.26 -32.88
N LEU A 8 -28.23 54.54 -32.16
CA LEU A 8 -26.95 53.85 -32.24
C LEU A 8 -26.99 52.63 -31.32
N LEU A 9 -27.13 51.43 -31.92
CA LEU A 9 -27.03 50.15 -31.19
C LEU A 9 -25.54 49.82 -30.97
N LEU A 10 -25.07 49.98 -29.75
CA LEU A 10 -23.80 49.43 -29.27
C LEU A 10 -23.93 47.94 -29.02
N VAL A 11 -23.35 47.11 -29.91
CA VAL A 11 -23.18 45.67 -29.68
C VAL A 11 -21.94 45.49 -28.81
N LEU A 12 -22.12 45.30 -27.49
CA LEU A 12 -21.06 44.82 -26.62
C LEU A 12 -20.88 43.31 -26.89
N GLY A 13 -19.88 42.98 -27.69
CA GLY A 13 -19.37 41.61 -27.80
C GLY A 13 -18.66 41.23 -26.52
N GLY A 14 -19.39 40.49 -25.66
CA GLY A 14 -18.78 39.85 -24.49
C GLY A 14 -17.83 38.72 -24.94
N LEU A 15 -16.53 38.92 -24.78
CA LEU A 15 -15.58 37.81 -24.80
C LEU A 15 -15.86 36.95 -23.57
N ASN A 16 -16.57 35.84 -23.76
CA ASN A 16 -16.55 34.75 -22.79
C ASN A 16 -15.18 34.06 -22.89
N VAL A 17 -14.23 34.48 -22.05
CA VAL A 17 -13.07 33.66 -21.73
C VAL A 17 -13.61 32.51 -20.89
N ALA A 18 -13.93 31.40 -21.53
CA ALA A 18 -14.09 30.13 -20.83
C ALA A 18 -12.70 29.74 -20.32
N CYS A 19 -12.42 30.05 -19.06
CA CYS A 19 -11.40 29.33 -18.32
C CYS A 19 -11.92 27.88 -18.22
N SER A 20 -11.44 27.02 -19.11
CA SER A 20 -11.48 25.60 -18.83
C SER A 20 -10.40 25.34 -17.77
N ASP A 21 -10.75 25.45 -16.50
CA ASP A 21 -10.04 24.72 -15.45
C ASP A 21 -10.25 23.24 -15.77
N THR A 22 -9.40 22.69 -16.61
CA THR A 22 -9.13 21.26 -16.60
C THR A 22 -8.24 21.01 -15.38
N SER A 23 -8.83 20.99 -14.17
CA SER A 23 -8.22 20.26 -13.09
C SER A 23 -8.16 18.82 -13.57
N GLU A 24 -6.97 18.36 -13.96
CA GLU A 24 -6.78 16.94 -14.20
C GLU A 24 -7.24 16.22 -12.91
N GLU A 25 -8.16 15.28 -13.08
CA GLU A 25 -8.70 14.52 -11.97
C GLU A 25 -7.53 13.77 -11.31
N ALA A 26 -7.38 13.89 -9.98
CA ALA A 26 -6.32 13.24 -9.24
C ALA A 26 -6.32 11.73 -9.49
N VAL A 27 -5.14 11.14 -9.60
CA VAL A 27 -5.00 9.68 -9.75
C VAL A 27 -5.27 9.01 -8.41
N SER A 28 -6.19 8.04 -8.40
CA SER A 28 -6.57 7.30 -7.21
C SER A 28 -5.80 5.98 -7.11
N ILE A 29 -5.07 5.79 -6.01
CA ILE A 29 -4.31 4.58 -5.71
C ILE A 29 -4.86 3.91 -4.46
N PHE A 30 -5.18 2.62 -4.54
CA PHE A 30 -5.40 1.79 -3.37
C PHE A 30 -4.14 0.99 -3.09
N ALA A 31 -3.59 1.07 -1.88
CA ALA A 31 -2.31 0.48 -1.54
C ALA A 31 -2.35 -0.37 -0.27
N ALA A 32 -1.73 -1.54 -0.33
CA ALA A 32 -1.50 -2.37 0.84
C ALA A 32 -0.87 -1.56 1.98
N SER A 33 -1.35 -1.75 3.20
CA SER A 33 -0.94 -0.98 4.37
C SER A 33 0.56 -1.07 4.69
N SER A 34 1.24 -2.11 4.24
CA SER A 34 2.68 -2.30 4.35
C SER A 34 3.51 -1.38 3.45
N LEU A 35 2.87 -0.65 2.51
CA LEU A 35 3.53 0.30 1.61
C LEU A 35 3.50 1.74 2.13
N ILE A 36 2.87 1.99 3.28
CA ILE A 36 2.60 3.35 3.77
C ILE A 36 3.86 4.18 3.99
N GLU A 37 4.98 3.55 4.34
CA GLU A 37 6.23 4.25 4.62
C GLU A 37 7.02 4.54 3.32
N VAL A 38 6.99 3.63 2.35
CA VAL A 38 7.82 3.72 1.14
C VAL A 38 7.13 4.45 -0.01
N LEU A 39 5.80 4.34 -0.11
CA LEU A 39 5.08 4.83 -1.29
C LEU A 39 5.16 6.34 -1.50
N PRO A 40 5.16 7.20 -0.47
CA PRO A 40 5.38 8.63 -0.64
C PRO A 40 6.71 8.95 -1.33
N ASP A 41 7.80 8.28 -0.94
CA ASP A 41 9.12 8.50 -1.54
C ASP A 41 9.18 7.95 -2.98
N LEU A 42 8.52 6.80 -3.24
CA LEU A 42 8.44 6.22 -4.58
C LEU A 42 7.69 7.10 -5.58
N LEU A 43 6.71 7.87 -5.10
CA LEU A 43 5.86 8.67 -5.98
C LEU A 43 6.29 10.13 -6.09
N SER A 44 7.18 10.61 -5.21
CA SER A 44 7.56 12.04 -5.15
C SER A 44 8.14 12.56 -6.46
N SER A 45 9.07 11.81 -7.08
CA SER A 45 9.66 12.21 -8.36
C SER A 45 8.63 12.17 -9.50
N TYR A 46 7.74 11.18 -9.50
CA TYR A 46 6.68 11.11 -10.49
C TYR A 46 5.69 12.28 -10.40
N GLU A 47 5.26 12.66 -9.19
CA GLU A 47 4.38 13.81 -8.96
C GLU A 47 5.06 15.12 -9.39
N GLU A 48 6.36 15.30 -9.07
CA GLU A 48 7.13 16.49 -9.47
C GLU A 48 7.30 16.61 -10.99
N GLU A 49 7.55 15.50 -11.68
CA GLU A 49 7.78 15.48 -13.13
C GLU A 49 6.49 15.57 -13.94
N SER A 50 5.44 14.88 -13.50
CA SER A 50 4.17 14.81 -14.23
C SER A 50 3.22 15.96 -13.89
N GLY A 51 3.33 16.55 -12.69
CA GLY A 51 2.39 17.52 -12.16
C GLY A 51 1.02 16.93 -11.82
N VAL A 52 0.90 15.61 -11.74
CA VAL A 52 -0.34 14.90 -11.43
C VAL A 52 -0.51 14.80 -9.93
N ASP A 53 -1.66 15.18 -9.41
CA ASP A 53 -2.03 14.95 -8.01
C ASP A 53 -2.37 13.47 -7.79
N ILE A 54 -1.81 12.85 -6.74
CA ILE A 54 -2.08 11.47 -6.38
C ILE A 54 -2.81 11.39 -5.04
N THR A 55 -3.89 10.63 -5.00
CA THR A 55 -4.61 10.32 -3.76
C THR A 55 -4.44 8.83 -3.43
N ILE A 56 -3.96 8.53 -2.22
CA ILE A 56 -3.68 7.16 -1.81
C ILE A 56 -4.62 6.76 -0.66
N VAL A 57 -5.26 5.59 -0.82
CA VAL A 57 -6.02 4.93 0.24
C VAL A 57 -5.27 3.70 0.70
N TYR A 58 -4.81 3.71 1.95
CA TYR A 58 -4.12 2.56 2.54
C TYR A 58 -5.07 1.64 3.30
N GLY A 59 -4.87 0.33 3.15
CA GLY A 59 -5.69 -0.65 3.85
C GLY A 59 -5.17 -2.09 3.74
N GLY A 60 -5.85 -3.02 4.37
CA GLY A 60 -5.64 -4.44 4.10
C GLY A 60 -6.06 -4.75 2.66
N SER A 61 -5.21 -5.48 1.92
CA SER A 61 -5.47 -5.78 0.51
C SER A 61 -6.84 -6.45 0.28
N ASN A 62 -7.29 -7.30 1.18
CA ASN A 62 -8.62 -7.92 1.12
C ASN A 62 -9.77 -6.89 1.14
N HIS A 63 -9.68 -5.88 2.01
CA HIS A 63 -10.69 -4.83 2.11
C HIS A 63 -10.70 -3.93 0.88
N LEU A 64 -9.51 -3.57 0.38
CA LEU A 64 -9.37 -2.76 -0.82
C LEU A 64 -9.85 -3.50 -2.07
N GLY A 65 -9.50 -4.79 -2.22
CA GLY A 65 -9.99 -5.64 -3.30
C GLY A 65 -11.52 -5.79 -3.28
N ALA A 66 -12.14 -5.85 -2.09
CA ALA A 66 -13.59 -5.85 -1.95
C ALA A 66 -14.22 -4.52 -2.42
N GLN A 67 -13.63 -3.38 -2.07
CA GLN A 67 -14.12 -2.07 -2.53
C GLN A 67 -14.02 -1.94 -4.06
N ILE A 68 -12.94 -2.43 -4.68
CA ILE A 68 -12.78 -2.45 -6.14
C ILE A 68 -13.88 -3.32 -6.77
N LYS A 69 -14.15 -4.49 -6.20
CA LYS A 69 -15.23 -5.37 -6.64
C LYS A 69 -16.61 -4.71 -6.54
N ASP A 70 -16.82 -3.86 -5.53
CA ASP A 70 -18.05 -3.10 -5.32
C ASP A 70 -18.13 -1.84 -6.20
N GLY A 71 -17.13 -1.62 -7.08
CA GLY A 71 -17.14 -0.54 -8.08
C GLY A 71 -16.49 0.76 -7.61
N ALA A 72 -15.62 0.74 -6.61
CA ALA A 72 -14.85 1.93 -6.23
C ALA A 72 -14.01 2.41 -7.42
N PRO A 73 -14.07 3.72 -7.77
CA PRO A 73 -13.24 4.27 -8.84
C PRO A 73 -11.78 4.30 -8.42
N ILE A 74 -10.91 3.72 -9.25
CA ILE A 74 -9.49 3.55 -8.96
C ILE A 74 -8.68 3.50 -10.25
N ASP A 75 -7.47 4.04 -10.23
CA ASP A 75 -6.52 3.98 -11.34
C ASP A 75 -5.49 2.88 -11.15
N LEU A 76 -5.02 2.67 -9.90
CA LEU A 76 -3.96 1.71 -9.59
C LEU A 76 -4.21 1.02 -8.24
N TYR A 77 -4.10 -0.30 -8.24
CA TYR A 77 -4.15 -1.12 -7.02
C TYR A 77 -2.79 -1.75 -6.74
N LEU A 78 -2.20 -1.43 -5.59
CA LEU A 78 -0.93 -1.97 -5.11
C LEU A 78 -1.22 -2.98 -4.00
N THR A 79 -1.13 -4.26 -4.34
CA THR A 79 -1.54 -5.36 -3.45
C THR A 79 -0.38 -6.29 -3.10
N ALA A 80 -0.40 -6.83 -1.89
CA ALA A 80 0.50 -7.89 -1.44
C ALA A 80 -0.06 -9.30 -1.70
N ASP A 81 -1.21 -9.42 -2.37
CA ASP A 81 -1.78 -10.70 -2.82
C ASP A 81 -2.77 -10.43 -3.96
N ILE A 82 -2.37 -10.81 -5.17
CA ILE A 82 -3.20 -10.63 -6.38
C ILE A 82 -4.46 -11.50 -6.36
N GLU A 83 -4.46 -12.63 -5.66
CA GLU A 83 -5.61 -13.52 -5.58
C GLU A 83 -6.82 -12.89 -4.86
N LEU A 84 -6.59 -11.80 -4.11
CA LEU A 84 -7.66 -11.03 -3.45
C LEU A 84 -8.45 -10.13 -4.41
N LEU A 85 -7.96 -9.91 -5.62
CA LEU A 85 -8.70 -9.23 -6.67
C LEU A 85 -9.54 -10.25 -7.45
N ASP A 86 -10.83 -9.96 -7.62
CA ASP A 86 -11.72 -10.79 -8.43
C ASP A 86 -11.18 -10.84 -9.88
N PRO A 87 -10.83 -12.04 -10.42
CA PRO A 87 -10.20 -12.17 -11.73
C PRO A 87 -11.10 -11.72 -12.91
N ARG A 88 -12.39 -11.50 -12.65
CA ARG A 88 -13.36 -11.00 -13.65
C ARG A 88 -13.33 -9.49 -13.81
N ILE A 89 -12.66 -8.77 -12.92
CA ILE A 89 -12.50 -7.32 -13.04
C ILE A 89 -11.51 -7.03 -14.16
N GLU A 90 -11.96 -6.24 -15.14
CA GLU A 90 -11.12 -5.81 -16.27
C GLU A 90 -10.01 -4.90 -15.75
N ARG A 91 -8.81 -5.13 -16.26
CA ARG A 91 -7.60 -4.37 -15.94
C ARG A 91 -6.82 -4.05 -17.20
N VAL A 92 -6.06 -2.98 -17.18
CA VAL A 92 -5.21 -2.55 -18.30
C VAL A 92 -3.92 -3.34 -18.29
N ASP A 93 -3.26 -3.43 -17.10
CA ASP A 93 -1.95 -4.06 -16.95
C ASP A 93 -1.77 -4.61 -15.53
N GLU A 94 -0.78 -5.50 -15.38
CA GLU A 94 -0.37 -6.07 -14.10
C GLU A 94 1.12 -6.35 -14.13
N LEU A 95 1.83 -5.95 -13.07
CA LEU A 95 3.25 -6.23 -12.90
C LEU A 95 3.61 -6.47 -11.43
N ILE A 96 4.71 -7.15 -11.16
CA ILE A 96 5.32 -7.25 -9.84
C ILE A 96 6.39 -6.18 -9.73
N PHE A 97 6.35 -5.35 -8.67
CA PHE A 97 7.31 -4.26 -8.50
C PHE A 97 8.24 -4.43 -7.28
N ALA A 98 7.85 -5.28 -6.31
CA ALA A 98 8.65 -5.55 -5.13
C ALA A 98 8.29 -6.92 -4.54
N SER A 99 9.18 -7.47 -3.72
CA SER A 99 8.91 -8.62 -2.87
C SER A 99 9.31 -8.32 -1.42
N ASN A 100 8.72 -9.05 -0.48
CA ASN A 100 9.01 -8.95 0.94
C ASN A 100 8.97 -10.34 1.58
N TYR A 101 9.40 -10.46 2.81
CA TYR A 101 9.27 -11.69 3.59
C TYR A 101 8.77 -11.37 4.99
N ILE A 102 8.14 -12.34 5.62
CA ILE A 102 7.67 -12.17 6.99
C ILE A 102 8.78 -12.45 8.01
N THR A 103 8.68 -11.77 9.13
CA THR A 103 9.57 -11.92 10.28
C THR A 103 8.79 -11.98 11.58
N LEU A 104 9.42 -12.49 12.62
CA LEU A 104 8.95 -12.37 13.99
C LEU A 104 9.51 -11.09 14.59
N ALA A 105 8.63 -10.23 15.09
CA ALA A 105 9.02 -8.97 15.71
C ALA A 105 8.56 -8.89 17.17
N VAL A 106 9.40 -8.26 17.98
CA VAL A 106 9.14 -7.96 19.40
C VAL A 106 9.34 -6.49 19.66
N PRO A 107 8.73 -5.91 20.71
CA PRO A 107 9.07 -4.56 21.18
C PRO A 107 10.56 -4.45 21.52
N VAL A 108 11.19 -3.34 21.16
CA VAL A 108 12.58 -3.07 21.52
C VAL A 108 12.72 -3.04 23.05
N GLY A 109 13.70 -3.75 23.57
CA GLY A 109 13.92 -3.92 25.02
C GLY A 109 13.03 -4.98 25.66
N SER A 110 12.34 -5.82 24.88
CA SER A 110 11.60 -6.97 25.41
C SER A 110 12.54 -7.90 26.17
N GLU A 111 12.15 -8.25 27.40
CA GLU A 111 12.87 -9.24 28.23
C GLU A 111 12.43 -10.69 27.95
N LYS A 112 11.47 -10.89 27.07
CA LYS A 112 11.01 -12.21 26.65
C LYS A 112 12.09 -12.86 25.77
N ASN A 113 12.48 -14.08 26.13
CA ASN A 113 13.48 -14.82 25.38
C ASN A 113 12.83 -15.46 24.14
N ILE A 114 12.71 -14.68 23.05
CA ILE A 114 12.06 -15.03 21.78
C ILE A 114 13.15 -14.96 20.69
N SER A 115 13.32 -16.06 19.94
CA SER A 115 14.40 -16.13 18.93
C SER A 115 14.10 -17.11 17.79
N SER A 116 12.95 -17.77 17.79
CA SER A 116 12.69 -18.80 16.78
C SER A 116 11.20 -18.89 16.44
N ILE A 117 10.91 -19.49 15.28
CA ILE A 117 9.54 -19.76 14.82
C ILE A 117 8.73 -20.59 15.83
N THR A 118 9.37 -21.44 16.63
CA THR A 118 8.70 -22.25 17.63
C THR A 118 8.13 -21.42 18.78
N ASP A 119 8.57 -20.20 18.97
CA ASP A 119 8.00 -19.28 19.95
C ASP A 119 6.55 -18.88 19.62
N LEU A 120 6.14 -19.01 18.34
CA LEU A 120 4.73 -18.85 17.94
C LEU A 120 3.79 -19.89 18.55
N THR A 121 4.31 -21.01 19.05
CA THR A 121 3.52 -22.07 19.69
C THR A 121 3.51 -21.95 21.22
N ARG A 122 4.21 -20.95 21.79
CA ARG A 122 4.51 -20.86 23.20
C ARG A 122 3.35 -20.30 24.01
N VAL A 123 2.86 -21.08 24.95
CA VAL A 123 1.85 -20.65 25.91
C VAL A 123 2.42 -19.60 26.86
N GLY A 124 1.68 -18.52 27.09
CA GLY A 124 2.06 -17.43 28.01
C GLY A 124 2.86 -16.32 27.34
N LEU A 125 2.92 -16.29 26.01
CA LEU A 125 3.19 -15.10 25.22
C LEU A 125 1.89 -14.56 24.68
N ASP A 126 1.74 -13.23 24.70
CA ASP A 126 0.66 -12.54 24.00
C ASP A 126 1.10 -12.33 22.54
N ILE A 127 0.42 -12.99 21.59
CA ILE A 127 0.84 -13.07 20.19
C ILE A 127 -0.21 -12.43 19.28
N ALA A 128 0.21 -11.46 18.44
CA ALA A 128 -0.60 -10.87 17.39
C ALA A 128 -0.17 -11.36 16.01
N VAL A 129 -1.13 -11.75 15.18
CA VAL A 129 -0.93 -12.07 13.77
C VAL A 129 -2.02 -11.41 12.92
N CYS A 130 -1.80 -11.31 11.62
CA CYS A 130 -2.89 -10.95 10.71
C CYS A 130 -3.93 -12.07 10.63
N ALA A 131 -5.19 -11.70 10.39
CA ALA A 131 -6.22 -12.68 10.01
C ALA A 131 -5.80 -13.39 8.72
N LYS A 132 -6.17 -14.65 8.57
CA LYS A 132 -5.76 -15.51 7.43
C LYS A 132 -6.24 -15.01 6.06
N GLU A 133 -7.26 -14.17 6.04
CA GLU A 133 -7.82 -13.52 4.84
C GLU A 133 -7.00 -12.31 4.39
N VAL A 134 -5.94 -11.96 5.13
CA VAL A 134 -5.03 -10.84 4.84
C VAL A 134 -3.69 -11.39 4.35
N PRO A 135 -2.96 -10.72 3.44
CA PRO A 135 -1.71 -11.26 2.89
C PRO A 135 -0.69 -11.70 3.95
N CYS A 136 -0.48 -10.89 4.99
CA CYS A 136 0.43 -11.22 6.09
C CYS A 136 -0.04 -12.44 6.92
N GLY A 137 -1.34 -12.67 7.04
CA GLY A 137 -1.90 -13.85 7.71
C GLY A 137 -1.75 -15.11 6.86
N LYS A 138 -2.00 -15.02 5.55
CA LYS A 138 -1.75 -16.09 4.58
C LYS A 138 -0.27 -16.51 4.60
N ALA A 139 0.65 -15.54 4.55
CA ALA A 139 2.08 -15.80 4.64
C ALA A 139 2.49 -16.40 6.00
N ALA A 140 1.84 -16.01 7.10
CA ALA A 140 2.07 -16.60 8.42
C ALA A 140 1.65 -18.07 8.49
N GLU A 141 0.56 -18.48 7.82
CA GLU A 141 0.15 -19.88 7.73
C GLU A 141 1.18 -20.74 6.99
N GLU A 142 1.88 -20.19 6.00
CA GLU A 142 2.92 -20.86 5.23
C GLU A 142 4.18 -21.16 6.05
N LEU A 143 4.34 -20.59 7.25
CA LEU A 143 5.41 -20.96 8.18
C LEU A 143 5.32 -22.42 8.65
N GLY A 144 4.17 -23.07 8.48
CA GLY A 144 3.99 -24.50 8.78
C GLY A 144 3.97 -24.83 10.27
N VAL A 145 3.77 -23.85 11.16
CA VAL A 145 3.60 -24.04 12.61
C VAL A 145 2.19 -23.64 13.03
N VAL A 146 1.69 -24.29 14.09
CA VAL A 146 0.43 -23.87 14.71
C VAL A 146 0.71 -22.63 15.56
N ILE A 147 0.15 -21.50 15.17
CA ILE A 147 0.34 -20.23 15.88
C ILE A 147 -0.67 -20.16 17.04
N ALA A 148 -0.17 -19.97 18.26
CA ALA A 148 -1.00 -19.75 19.46
C ALA A 148 -1.34 -18.24 19.56
N ALA A 149 -2.01 -17.70 18.54
CA ALA A 149 -2.35 -16.28 18.47
C ALA A 149 -3.46 -15.91 19.46
N ASP A 150 -3.26 -14.81 20.19
CA ASP A 150 -4.26 -14.20 21.05
C ASP A 150 -5.16 -13.24 20.28
N THR A 151 -4.63 -12.63 19.20
CA THR A 151 -5.39 -11.71 18.39
C THR A 151 -5.07 -11.85 16.90
N TYR A 152 -6.12 -11.68 16.08
CA TYR A 152 -6.06 -11.72 14.62
C TYR A 152 -6.42 -10.34 14.05
N GLU A 153 -5.46 -9.70 13.43
CA GLU A 153 -5.55 -8.30 13.02
C GLU A 153 -5.95 -8.13 11.54
N PRO A 154 -6.68 -7.06 11.19
CA PRO A 154 -7.13 -6.80 9.83
C PRO A 154 -6.02 -6.32 8.89
N SER A 155 -4.84 -5.99 9.40
CA SER A 155 -3.68 -5.55 8.63
C SER A 155 -2.40 -5.69 9.44
N VAL A 156 -1.25 -5.72 8.75
CA VAL A 156 0.06 -5.72 9.44
C VAL A 156 0.26 -4.46 10.29
N ARG A 157 -0.26 -3.31 9.88
CA ARG A 157 -0.19 -2.06 10.68
C ARG A 157 -0.89 -2.19 12.04
N SER A 158 -1.97 -2.97 12.10
CA SER A 158 -2.63 -3.26 13.37
C SER A 158 -1.77 -4.14 14.28
N VAL A 159 -1.06 -5.14 13.72
CA VAL A 159 -0.08 -5.95 14.47
C VAL A 159 1.03 -5.08 15.02
N ILE A 160 1.63 -4.20 14.18
CA ILE A 160 2.68 -3.26 14.59
C ILE A 160 2.19 -2.34 15.71
N SER A 161 0.95 -1.84 15.60
CA SER A 161 0.36 -0.97 16.64
C SER A 161 0.29 -1.68 17.99
N ARG A 162 -0.11 -2.95 18.03
CA ARG A 162 -0.14 -3.73 19.28
C ARG A 162 1.26 -3.93 19.87
N LEU A 163 2.24 -4.26 19.03
CA LEU A 163 3.63 -4.38 19.46
C LEU A 163 4.16 -3.08 20.06
N THR A 164 3.95 -1.96 19.36
CA THR A 164 4.46 -0.64 19.78
C THR A 164 3.77 -0.07 21.01
N LEU A 165 2.53 -0.49 21.29
CA LEU A 165 1.79 -0.16 22.50
C LEU A 165 2.09 -1.11 23.68
N GLY A 166 2.84 -2.19 23.43
CA GLY A 166 3.15 -3.20 24.45
C GLY A 166 1.94 -4.06 24.84
N GLU A 167 0.96 -4.16 23.96
CA GLU A 167 -0.22 -4.99 24.14
C GLU A 167 0.03 -6.48 23.84
N VAL A 168 1.12 -6.76 23.10
CA VAL A 168 1.56 -8.14 22.78
C VAL A 168 3.09 -8.24 22.88
N ASP A 169 3.55 -9.46 23.14
CA ASP A 169 4.96 -9.81 23.27
C ASP A 169 5.64 -10.10 21.93
N LEU A 170 4.86 -10.65 20.98
CA LEU A 170 5.33 -11.18 19.71
C LEU A 170 4.33 -10.89 18.60
N GLY A 171 4.82 -10.52 17.44
CA GLY A 171 3.99 -10.36 16.25
C GLY A 171 4.64 -10.93 15.00
N VAL A 172 3.83 -11.36 14.05
CA VAL A 172 4.27 -11.70 12.69
C VAL A 172 4.02 -10.48 11.80
N VAL A 173 5.11 -9.90 11.28
CA VAL A 173 5.10 -8.68 10.45
C VAL A 173 6.00 -8.88 9.24
N TYR A 174 6.08 -7.90 8.35
CA TYR A 174 7.08 -7.91 7.27
C TYR A 174 8.43 -7.42 7.75
N ALA A 175 9.50 -7.87 7.11
CA ALA A 175 10.86 -7.44 7.44
C ALA A 175 11.03 -5.93 7.30
N THR A 176 10.43 -5.32 6.28
CA THR A 176 10.42 -3.86 6.05
C THR A 176 9.79 -3.08 7.21
N ASP A 177 8.79 -3.65 7.88
CA ASP A 177 8.15 -3.00 9.03
C ASP A 177 9.13 -2.82 10.20
N THR A 178 10.06 -3.75 10.39
CA THR A 178 11.07 -3.66 11.46
C THR A 178 12.22 -2.71 11.11
N ILE A 179 12.35 -2.32 9.85
CA ILE A 179 13.29 -1.29 9.40
C ILE A 179 12.66 0.09 9.59
N SER A 180 11.39 0.23 9.25
CA SER A 180 10.66 1.51 9.27
C SER A 180 10.15 1.89 10.66
N GLU A 181 9.91 0.92 11.57
CA GLU A 181 9.39 1.18 12.92
C GLU A 181 10.46 0.91 14.00
N PRO A 182 11.13 1.95 14.53
CA PRO A 182 12.26 1.79 15.45
C PRO A 182 11.89 1.24 16.84
N ARG A 183 10.60 1.12 17.17
CA ARG A 183 10.13 0.59 18.47
C ARG A 183 9.98 -0.93 18.48
N ILE A 184 10.12 -1.58 17.31
CA ILE A 184 10.11 -3.04 17.20
C ILE A 184 11.41 -3.53 16.57
N THR A 185 11.76 -4.79 16.80
CA THR A 185 12.95 -5.40 16.21
C THR A 185 12.64 -6.83 15.76
N SER A 186 13.25 -7.21 14.64
CA SER A 186 13.18 -8.60 14.14
C SER A 186 14.00 -9.50 15.06
N VAL A 187 13.48 -10.69 15.35
CA VAL A 187 14.13 -11.73 16.12
C VAL A 187 14.25 -13.06 15.36
N TRP A 188 13.65 -13.17 14.18
CA TRP A 188 13.71 -14.33 13.29
C TRP A 188 13.06 -14.01 11.93
N PRO A 189 13.59 -14.53 10.78
CA PRO A 189 14.86 -15.23 10.61
C PRO A 189 16.06 -14.27 10.54
N GLU A 190 17.27 -14.76 10.72
CA GLU A 190 18.51 -13.97 10.53
C GLU A 190 18.78 -13.65 9.06
N ASN A 191 18.29 -14.48 8.15
CA ASN A 191 18.39 -14.30 6.70
C ASN A 191 16.99 -14.39 6.06
N PRO A 192 16.76 -13.71 4.94
CA PRO A 192 15.51 -13.81 4.19
C PRO A 192 15.18 -15.26 3.89
N MET A 193 14.06 -15.72 4.40
CA MET A 193 13.48 -17.02 4.12
C MET A 193 12.06 -16.79 3.63
N CYS A 194 11.68 -17.53 2.59
CA CYS A 194 10.26 -17.58 2.24
C CYS A 194 9.47 -18.22 3.40
N PRO A 195 8.24 -17.81 3.63
CA PRO A 195 7.32 -17.26 2.63
C PRO A 195 7.65 -15.81 2.23
N CYS A 196 7.84 -15.63 0.92
CA CYS A 196 7.97 -14.33 0.30
C CYS A 196 6.57 -13.85 -0.15
N VAL A 197 6.38 -12.56 -0.14
CA VAL A 197 5.15 -11.90 -0.58
C VAL A 197 5.50 -10.97 -1.72
N ASP A 198 4.90 -11.18 -2.88
CA ASP A 198 5.08 -10.32 -4.03
C ASP A 198 4.05 -9.20 -4.04
N TYR A 199 4.51 -8.00 -4.35
CA TYR A 199 3.67 -6.82 -4.50
C TYR A 199 3.35 -6.58 -5.96
N HIS A 200 2.06 -6.61 -6.28
CA HIS A 200 1.53 -6.40 -7.61
C HIS A 200 0.99 -4.99 -7.77
N GLY A 201 1.33 -4.35 -8.87
CA GLY A 201 0.67 -3.15 -9.37
C GLY A 201 -0.33 -3.54 -10.45
N VAL A 202 -1.61 -3.34 -10.18
CA VAL A 202 -2.72 -3.65 -11.10
C VAL A 202 -3.36 -2.35 -11.55
N SER A 203 -3.26 -2.04 -12.84
CA SER A 203 -3.72 -0.80 -13.43
C SER A 203 -5.11 -0.95 -14.03
N PHE A 204 -5.97 0.05 -13.81
CA PHE A 204 -7.32 0.13 -14.36
C PHE A 204 -7.47 1.24 -15.40
N THR A 205 -6.51 2.15 -15.46
CA THR A 205 -6.42 3.25 -16.43
C THR A 205 -5.02 3.35 -17.00
N SER A 206 -4.85 4.12 -18.11
CA SER A 206 -3.52 4.40 -18.67
C SER A 206 -2.62 5.15 -17.69
N ARG A 207 -3.18 6.12 -16.91
CA ARG A 207 -2.42 6.82 -15.87
C ARG A 207 -1.95 5.91 -14.75
N GLY A 208 -2.80 4.96 -14.31
CA GLY A 208 -2.40 3.91 -13.38
C GLY A 208 -1.26 3.04 -13.93
N SER A 209 -1.29 2.73 -15.23
CA SER A 209 -0.22 1.96 -15.88
C SER A 209 1.11 2.72 -15.95
N GLU A 210 1.08 4.04 -16.22
CA GLU A 210 2.28 4.88 -16.19
C GLU A 210 2.94 4.88 -14.80
N ILE A 211 2.15 5.02 -13.74
CA ILE A 211 2.67 4.93 -12.36
C ILE A 211 3.21 3.53 -12.07
N ALA A 212 2.51 2.47 -12.47
CA ALA A 212 2.98 1.10 -12.27
C ALA A 212 4.35 0.86 -12.95
N VAL A 213 4.55 1.40 -14.16
CA VAL A 213 5.85 1.37 -14.87
C VAL A 213 6.92 2.15 -14.12
N HIS A 214 6.57 3.31 -13.54
CA HIS A 214 7.50 4.10 -12.71
C HIS A 214 7.99 3.29 -11.49
N LEU A 215 7.12 2.51 -10.83
CA LEU A 215 7.48 1.69 -9.67
C LEU A 215 8.52 0.60 -9.97
N VAL A 216 8.76 0.23 -11.21
CA VAL A 216 9.82 -0.72 -11.63
C VAL A 216 11.05 -0.02 -12.23
N SER A 217 11.13 1.30 -12.20
CA SER A 217 12.29 2.08 -12.62
C SER A 217 13.53 1.77 -11.76
N GLU A 218 14.71 2.12 -12.24
CA GLU A 218 15.96 1.95 -11.48
C GLU A 218 15.93 2.78 -10.18
N GLU A 219 15.45 4.02 -10.26
CA GLU A 219 15.26 4.90 -9.09
C GLU A 219 14.34 4.28 -8.04
N SER A 220 13.15 3.79 -8.46
CA SER A 220 12.21 3.14 -7.55
C SER A 220 12.80 1.89 -6.90
N ARG A 221 13.61 1.11 -7.62
CA ARG A 221 14.30 -0.07 -7.06
C ARG A 221 15.33 0.30 -5.99
N GLU A 222 16.04 1.40 -6.19
CA GLU A 222 16.99 1.91 -5.18
C GLU A 222 16.25 2.33 -3.91
N ILE A 223 15.13 3.05 -4.04
CA ILE A 223 14.27 3.44 -2.91
C ILE A 223 13.72 2.19 -2.20
N LEU A 224 13.13 1.25 -2.94
CA LEU A 224 12.62 -0.01 -2.39
C LEU A 224 13.69 -0.76 -1.59
N THR A 225 14.91 -0.85 -2.12
CA THR A 225 16.04 -1.50 -1.44
C THR A 225 16.41 -0.81 -0.14
N GLN A 226 16.37 0.53 -0.08
CA GLN A 226 16.63 1.30 1.15
C GLN A 226 15.61 1.00 2.24
N TYR A 227 14.35 0.76 1.85
CA TYR A 227 13.28 0.35 2.76
C TYR A 227 13.27 -1.16 3.07
N GLY A 228 14.23 -1.93 2.51
CA GLY A 228 14.41 -3.36 2.78
C GLY A 228 13.52 -4.28 1.94
N PHE A 229 12.86 -3.76 0.91
CA PHE A 229 12.19 -4.61 -0.07
C PHE A 229 13.20 -5.35 -0.94
N LEU A 230 12.81 -6.53 -1.41
CA LEU A 230 13.56 -7.32 -2.36
C LEU A 230 13.11 -6.97 -3.79
N SER A 231 14.04 -7.03 -4.73
CA SER A 231 13.68 -7.00 -6.16
C SER A 231 12.94 -8.28 -6.54
N PRO A 232 11.92 -8.18 -7.41
CA PRO A 232 11.20 -9.33 -7.92
C PRO A 232 12.09 -10.24 -8.75
#